data_1a32265d3abc6879a9b1c2f6fe97b6fb
#
_entry.id   1a32265d3abc6879a9b1c2f6fe97b6fb
#
_cell.length_a   1.000
_cell.length_b   1.000
_cell.length_c   1.000
_cell.angle_alpha   90.00
_cell.angle_beta   90.00
_cell.angle_gamma   90.00
#
_symmetry.space_group_name_H-M   'P 1'
#
loop_
_entity.id
_entity.type
_entity.pdbx_description
1 polymer ?
#
loop_
_entity_poly.entity_id
_entity_poly.type
_entity_poly.pdbx_seq_one_letter_code
_entity_poly.pdbx_strand_id
1 'polypeptide(L)'
;DLQVQSNGHGDLLDVHRSRAFAVCDHQLAHVHLSADVNATAVIDRLQRLEGVERVLSGEQRQSVGLGHSRAGDLILLAEPGCWFAYPWWQDEALAPDFARTVDIHRKPGYDPAELFVDPALRWPALKIGWRLLQKKLGMRALLDVISTDPSMVRGSHGRLPSRPELGPVMVRSWPSRKPSIDAMDVHDEILELLREGE
;
A
#
# COMPACT_ATOMS: atom_id res chain seq x y z
N ASP A 1 5.23 13.70 -14.71
CA ASP A 1 5.84 12.54 -15.37
C ASP A 1 6.66 11.77 -14.35
N LEU A 2 6.36 10.49 -14.18
CA LEU A 2 7.16 9.56 -13.39
C LEU A 2 8.46 9.25 -14.13
N GLN A 3 9.57 9.16 -13.40
CA GLN A 3 10.89 8.81 -13.94
C GLN A 3 11.38 7.51 -13.34
N VAL A 4 12.04 6.70 -14.14
CA VAL A 4 12.68 5.46 -13.72
C VAL A 4 14.15 5.44 -14.11
N GLN A 5 14.96 4.69 -13.36
CA GLN A 5 16.37 4.42 -13.67
C GLN A 5 16.53 2.93 -13.92
N SER A 6 16.97 2.57 -15.12
CA SER A 6 17.32 1.18 -15.45
C SER A 6 18.76 0.91 -15.04
N ASN A 7 18.98 -0.10 -14.21
CA ASN A 7 20.30 -0.46 -13.68
C ASN A 7 20.78 -1.87 -14.05
N GLY A 8 20.16 -2.51 -15.04
CA GLY A 8 20.44 -3.89 -15.44
C GLY A 8 19.79 -4.97 -14.57
N HIS A 9 19.12 -4.56 -13.48
CA HIS A 9 18.33 -5.43 -12.59
C HIS A 9 16.85 -5.04 -12.57
N GLY A 10 16.40 -4.29 -13.57
CA GLY A 10 15.08 -3.74 -13.70
C GLY A 10 15.04 -2.22 -13.55
N ASP A 11 13.83 -1.67 -13.63
CA ASP A 11 13.57 -0.25 -13.49
C ASP A 11 13.34 0.13 -12.02
N LEU A 12 14.11 1.08 -11.52
CA LEU A 12 13.94 1.67 -10.19
C LEU A 12 13.22 3.00 -10.29
N LEU A 13 12.29 3.25 -9.38
CA LEU A 13 11.61 4.54 -9.27
C LEU A 13 12.60 5.64 -8.86
N ASP A 14 12.70 6.70 -9.66
CA ASP A 14 13.48 7.89 -9.33
C ASP A 14 12.55 8.99 -8.79
N VAL A 15 12.35 9.00 -7.49
CA VAL A 15 11.48 9.97 -6.82
C VAL A 15 11.98 11.41 -6.94
N HIS A 16 13.30 11.61 -7.04
CA HIS A 16 13.91 12.95 -7.10
C HIS A 16 13.77 13.61 -8.47
N ARG A 17 13.71 12.81 -9.53
CA ARG A 17 13.53 13.30 -10.90
C ARG A 17 12.08 13.24 -11.36
N SER A 18 11.23 12.53 -10.64
CA SER A 18 9.80 12.46 -10.93
C SER A 18 9.12 13.77 -10.58
N ARG A 19 8.37 14.34 -11.52
CA ARG A 19 7.55 15.54 -11.29
C ARG A 19 6.31 15.23 -10.45
N ALA A 20 5.85 13.99 -10.50
CA ALA A 20 4.81 13.46 -9.64
C ALA A 20 5.01 11.95 -9.48
N PHE A 21 4.81 11.43 -8.27
CA PHE A 21 4.79 10.00 -7.98
C PHE A 21 3.79 9.69 -6.87
N ALA A 22 3.32 8.46 -6.82
CA ALA A 22 2.40 8.00 -5.78
C ALA A 22 3.09 6.99 -4.86
N VAL A 23 2.74 7.07 -3.57
CA VAL A 23 2.99 6.03 -2.57
C VAL A 23 1.63 5.47 -2.20
N CYS A 24 1.39 4.23 -2.57
CA CYS A 24 0.10 3.58 -2.39
C CYS A 24 0.04 2.84 -1.04
N ASP A 25 -1.15 2.80 -0.47
CA ASP A 25 -1.49 1.97 0.69
C ASP A 25 -2.89 1.41 0.44
N HIS A 26 -2.95 0.41 -0.43
CA HIS A 26 -4.18 -0.26 -0.87
C HIS A 26 -5.22 0.72 -1.42
N GLN A 27 -6.28 1.05 -0.65
CA GLN A 27 -7.37 1.90 -1.12
C GLN A 27 -7.10 3.39 -0.93
N LEU A 28 -5.91 3.75 -0.47
CA LEU A 28 -5.45 5.12 -0.31
C LEU A 28 -4.10 5.29 -1.00
N ALA A 29 -3.86 6.43 -1.65
CA ALA A 29 -2.56 6.75 -2.20
C ALA A 29 -2.17 8.20 -1.90
N HIS A 30 -0.92 8.41 -1.49
CA HIS A 30 -0.30 9.70 -1.33
C HIS A 30 0.39 10.09 -2.63
N VAL A 31 -0.02 11.18 -3.26
CA VAL A 31 0.65 11.72 -4.45
C VAL A 31 1.52 12.89 -4.04
N HIS A 32 2.80 12.80 -4.35
CA HIS A 32 3.78 13.84 -4.14
C HIS A 32 4.04 14.58 -5.44
N LEU A 33 4.08 15.91 -5.39
CA LEU A 33 4.27 16.78 -6.54
C LEU A 33 5.55 17.59 -6.38
N SER A 34 6.31 17.78 -7.45
CA SER A 34 7.37 18.77 -7.43
C SER A 34 6.78 20.20 -7.50
N ALA A 35 7.52 21.16 -6.97
CA ALA A 35 7.03 22.56 -6.78
C ALA A 35 6.62 23.27 -8.09
N ASP A 36 7.11 22.81 -9.24
CA ASP A 36 6.83 23.35 -10.56
C ASP A 36 5.58 22.73 -11.23
N VAL A 37 4.91 21.77 -10.56
CA VAL A 37 3.76 21.07 -11.12
C VAL A 37 2.46 21.84 -10.84
N ASN A 38 1.65 22.00 -11.88
CA ASN A 38 0.29 22.52 -11.73
C ASN A 38 -0.60 21.46 -11.07
N ALA A 39 -0.85 21.61 -9.77
CA ALA A 39 -1.63 20.65 -8.98
C ALA A 39 -3.06 20.49 -9.51
N THR A 40 -3.70 21.58 -9.99
CA THR A 40 -5.07 21.52 -10.55
C THR A 40 -5.14 20.60 -11.75
N ALA A 41 -4.19 20.72 -12.68
CA ALA A 41 -4.14 19.85 -13.86
C ALA A 41 -3.91 18.38 -13.51
N VAL A 42 -3.15 18.11 -12.43
CA VAL A 42 -2.95 16.74 -11.92
C VAL A 42 -4.25 16.22 -11.29
N ILE A 43 -4.92 17.02 -10.46
CA ILE A 43 -6.22 16.68 -9.85
C ILE A 43 -7.23 16.30 -10.94
N ASP A 44 -7.40 17.16 -11.94
CA ASP A 44 -8.34 16.94 -13.05
C ASP A 44 -8.06 15.63 -13.80
N ARG A 45 -6.80 15.28 -13.95
CA ARG A 45 -6.40 14.03 -14.60
C ARG A 45 -6.66 12.81 -13.70
N LEU A 46 -6.33 12.90 -12.43
CA LEU A 46 -6.49 11.80 -11.47
C LEU A 46 -7.96 11.49 -11.20
N GLN A 47 -8.83 12.51 -11.14
CA GLN A 47 -10.28 12.33 -10.97
C GLN A 47 -10.97 11.60 -12.13
N ARG A 48 -10.33 11.54 -13.30
CA ARG A 48 -10.85 10.83 -14.48
C ARG A 48 -10.37 9.40 -14.59
N LEU A 49 -9.49 8.95 -13.69
CA LEU A 49 -9.02 7.58 -13.69
C LEU A 49 -10.12 6.67 -13.15
N GLU A 50 -10.36 5.57 -13.86
CA GLU A 50 -11.25 4.51 -13.39
C GLU A 50 -10.73 3.95 -12.06
N GLY A 51 -11.64 3.70 -11.12
CA GLY A 51 -11.32 3.21 -9.78
C GLY A 51 -10.89 4.29 -8.79
N VAL A 52 -10.81 5.56 -9.18
CA VAL A 52 -10.58 6.70 -8.27
C VAL A 52 -11.91 7.33 -7.89
N GLU A 53 -12.31 7.21 -6.61
CA GLU A 53 -13.52 7.84 -6.08
C GLU A 53 -13.34 9.33 -5.81
N ARG A 54 -12.21 9.69 -5.17
CA ARG A 54 -11.95 11.08 -4.75
C ARG A 54 -10.47 11.41 -4.79
N VAL A 55 -10.18 12.67 -5.11
CA VAL A 55 -8.86 13.28 -4.96
C VAL A 55 -8.98 14.42 -3.96
N LEU A 56 -8.31 14.31 -2.83
CA LEU A 56 -8.33 15.29 -1.74
C LEU A 56 -7.09 16.17 -1.80
N SER A 57 -7.26 17.48 -1.64
CA SER A 57 -6.19 18.47 -1.59
C SER A 57 -6.42 19.50 -0.49
N GLY A 58 -5.41 20.25 -0.09
CA GLY A 58 -5.52 21.37 0.85
C GLY A 58 -6.34 21.03 2.11
N GLU A 59 -7.38 21.81 2.39
CA GLU A 59 -8.23 21.64 3.56
C GLU A 59 -9.01 20.32 3.58
N GLN A 60 -9.31 19.75 2.42
CA GLN A 60 -9.99 18.46 2.35
C GLN A 60 -9.17 17.32 2.98
N ARG A 61 -7.82 17.36 2.85
CA ARG A 61 -6.93 16.41 3.55
C ARG A 61 -6.99 16.61 5.06
N GLN A 62 -7.04 17.86 5.50
CA GLN A 62 -7.10 18.18 6.93
C GLN A 62 -8.42 17.69 7.56
N SER A 63 -9.54 17.85 6.85
CA SER A 63 -10.86 17.45 7.34
C SER A 63 -11.01 15.94 7.58
N VAL A 64 -10.17 15.12 6.94
CA VAL A 64 -10.12 13.66 7.12
C VAL A 64 -8.90 13.19 7.93
N GLY A 65 -8.20 14.10 8.62
CA GLY A 65 -7.05 13.77 9.46
C GLY A 65 -5.74 13.49 8.69
N LEU A 66 -5.68 13.73 7.38
CA LEU A 66 -4.53 13.45 6.53
C LEU A 66 -3.75 14.73 6.14
N GLY A 67 -3.86 15.79 6.94
CA GLY A 67 -3.18 17.06 6.71
C GLY A 67 -1.73 17.15 7.20
N HIS A 68 -1.12 16.05 7.65
CA HIS A 68 0.24 16.04 8.17
C HIS A 68 1.29 16.39 7.09
N SER A 69 2.41 17.00 7.48
CA SER A 69 3.49 17.42 6.56
C SER A 69 4.17 16.28 5.81
N ARG A 70 4.09 15.05 6.32
CA ARG A 70 4.58 13.84 5.63
C ARG A 70 3.56 13.22 4.69
N ALA A 71 2.31 13.66 4.70
CA ALA A 71 1.32 13.21 3.74
C ALA A 71 1.63 13.76 2.34
N GLY A 72 1.16 13.07 1.30
CA GLY A 72 1.28 13.55 -0.06
C GLY A 72 0.56 14.91 -0.26
N ASP A 73 0.91 15.64 -1.29
CA ASP A 73 0.25 16.88 -1.67
C ASP A 73 -1.21 16.64 -2.03
N LEU A 74 -1.50 15.48 -2.62
CA LEU A 74 -2.84 14.98 -2.90
C LEU A 74 -3.01 13.61 -2.26
N ILE A 75 -4.24 13.29 -1.87
CA ILE A 75 -4.64 11.96 -1.41
C ILE A 75 -5.71 11.42 -2.35
N LEU A 76 -5.48 10.23 -2.87
CA LEU A 76 -6.46 9.50 -3.65
C LEU A 76 -7.16 8.48 -2.78
N LEU A 77 -8.48 8.38 -2.95
CA LEU A 77 -9.29 7.31 -2.40
C LEU A 77 -9.82 6.48 -3.55
N ALA A 78 -9.67 5.16 -3.44
CA ALA A 78 -10.20 4.22 -4.43
C ALA A 78 -11.71 4.03 -4.26
N GLU A 79 -12.39 3.67 -5.35
CA GLU A 79 -13.78 3.22 -5.30
C GLU A 79 -13.95 1.94 -4.48
N PRO A 80 -15.17 1.65 -3.96
CA PRO A 80 -15.45 0.37 -3.33
C PRO A 80 -15.13 -0.80 -4.28
N GLY A 81 -14.34 -1.75 -3.81
CA GLY A 81 -13.91 -2.89 -4.63
C GLY A 81 -12.69 -2.65 -5.50
N CYS A 82 -12.16 -1.43 -5.52
CA CYS A 82 -10.89 -1.06 -6.18
C CYS A 82 -9.80 -0.78 -5.15
N TRP A 83 -8.55 -0.88 -5.57
CA TRP A 83 -7.38 -0.49 -4.80
C TRP A 83 -6.19 -0.17 -5.71
N PHE A 84 -5.21 0.58 -5.21
CA PHE A 84 -4.05 1.03 -5.96
C PHE A 84 -2.95 -0.03 -5.87
N ALA A 85 -2.48 -0.48 -7.04
CA ALA A 85 -1.31 -1.34 -7.13
C ALA A 85 -0.02 -0.52 -7.14
N TYR A 86 1.07 -1.11 -6.67
CA TYR A 86 2.36 -0.43 -6.50
C TYR A 86 3.26 -0.38 -7.75
N PRO A 87 3.15 -1.26 -8.77
CA PRO A 87 4.09 -1.28 -9.87
C PRO A 87 4.18 0.06 -10.60
N TRP A 88 5.41 0.52 -10.85
CA TRP A 88 5.70 1.66 -11.73
C TRP A 88 6.21 1.23 -13.11
N TRP A 89 6.54 -0.05 -13.27
CA TRP A 89 6.92 -0.64 -14.55
C TRP A 89 5.69 -1.03 -15.35
N GLN A 90 5.80 -0.90 -16.68
CA GLN A 90 4.70 -1.27 -17.60
C GLN A 90 4.90 -2.66 -18.22
N ASP A 91 6.14 -3.15 -18.23
CA ASP A 91 6.51 -4.48 -18.69
C ASP A 91 7.10 -5.27 -17.51
N GLU A 92 6.55 -6.45 -17.26
CA GLU A 92 7.04 -7.36 -16.20
C GLU A 92 8.51 -7.76 -16.37
N ALA A 93 9.05 -7.69 -17.59
CA ALA A 93 10.48 -7.91 -17.83
C ALA A 93 11.36 -6.78 -17.25
N LEU A 94 10.77 -5.59 -17.03
CA LEU A 94 11.44 -4.44 -16.44
C LEU A 94 11.18 -4.31 -14.92
N ALA A 95 10.39 -5.22 -14.35
CA ALA A 95 10.19 -5.27 -12.90
C ALA A 95 11.55 -5.39 -12.18
N PRO A 96 11.78 -4.63 -11.09
CA PRO A 96 13.00 -4.79 -10.31
C PRO A 96 13.17 -6.22 -9.80
N ASP A 97 14.40 -6.69 -9.69
CA ASP A 97 14.71 -8.06 -9.26
C ASP A 97 14.15 -8.40 -7.87
N PHE A 98 13.95 -7.38 -7.03
CA PHE A 98 13.37 -7.53 -5.70
C PHE A 98 11.83 -7.62 -5.71
N ALA A 99 11.13 -7.26 -6.80
CA ALA A 99 9.66 -7.21 -6.81
C ALA A 99 9.01 -8.54 -6.41
N ARG A 100 9.59 -9.66 -6.89
CA ARG A 100 9.10 -11.03 -6.62
C ARG A 100 9.67 -11.68 -5.36
N THR A 101 10.35 -10.91 -4.49
CA THR A 101 11.00 -11.45 -3.29
C THR A 101 10.09 -11.35 -2.06
N VAL A 102 10.29 -12.22 -1.08
CA VAL A 102 9.58 -12.18 0.21
C VAL A 102 10.15 -11.17 1.21
N ASP A 103 11.28 -10.56 0.90
CA ASP A 103 11.96 -9.59 1.79
C ASP A 103 11.38 -8.19 1.59
N ILE A 104 10.22 -7.91 2.22
CA ILE A 104 9.45 -6.68 2.07
C ILE A 104 10.22 -5.42 2.48
N HIS A 105 11.15 -5.52 3.43
CA HIS A 105 11.91 -4.38 3.94
C HIS A 105 13.06 -3.94 3.03
N ARG A 106 13.31 -4.63 1.92
CA ARG A 106 14.38 -4.34 0.96
C ARG A 106 13.88 -4.00 -0.43
N LYS A 107 12.68 -3.46 -0.52
CA LYS A 107 12.01 -3.11 -1.77
C LYS A 107 11.81 -1.59 -1.87
N PRO A 108 12.84 -0.82 -2.25
CA PRO A 108 12.74 0.63 -2.28
C PRO A 108 11.64 1.09 -3.25
N GLY A 109 10.66 1.81 -2.71
CA GLY A 109 9.54 2.36 -3.48
C GLY A 109 8.47 1.34 -3.89
N TYR A 110 8.60 0.07 -3.51
CA TYR A 110 7.62 -0.97 -3.84
C TYR A 110 7.26 -1.80 -2.61
N ASP A 111 5.98 -1.95 -2.36
CA ASP A 111 5.43 -2.86 -1.35
C ASP A 111 4.48 -3.84 -2.04
N PRO A 112 4.69 -5.15 -1.95
CA PRO A 112 3.70 -6.11 -2.43
C PRO A 112 2.50 -6.06 -1.51
N ALA A 113 1.31 -5.99 -2.11
CA ALA A 113 0.07 -5.96 -1.34
C ALA A 113 -0.07 -7.20 -0.44
N GLU A 114 0.38 -8.36 -0.94
CA GLU A 114 0.36 -9.62 -0.20
C GLU A 114 1.47 -10.57 -0.68
N LEU A 115 1.90 -11.47 0.20
CA LEU A 115 2.96 -12.43 -0.09
C LEU A 115 2.41 -13.76 -0.59
N PHE A 116 1.70 -13.76 -1.72
CA PHE A 116 1.25 -14.99 -2.35
C PHE A 116 2.35 -15.65 -3.15
N VAL A 117 2.51 -16.96 -2.98
CA VAL A 117 3.39 -17.75 -3.85
C VAL A 117 2.87 -17.65 -5.29
N ASP A 118 3.77 -17.34 -6.22
CA ASP A 118 3.43 -17.21 -7.64
C ASP A 118 2.83 -18.54 -8.16
N PRO A 119 1.56 -18.55 -8.60
CA PRO A 119 0.90 -19.75 -9.11
C PRO A 119 1.52 -20.29 -10.41
N ALA A 120 2.28 -19.46 -11.13
CA ALA A 120 3.03 -19.91 -12.31
C ALA A 120 4.25 -20.79 -11.96
N LEU A 121 4.67 -20.83 -10.70
CA LEU A 121 5.78 -21.67 -10.26
C LEU A 121 5.35 -23.14 -10.15
N ARG A 122 5.89 -23.98 -11.04
CA ARG A 122 5.58 -25.42 -11.06
C ARG A 122 6.09 -26.17 -9.82
N TRP A 123 7.23 -25.74 -9.26
CA TRP A 123 7.92 -26.40 -8.14
C TRP A 123 8.43 -25.40 -7.11
N PRO A 124 7.54 -24.67 -6.40
CA PRO A 124 7.97 -23.62 -5.48
C PRO A 124 8.88 -24.13 -4.36
N ALA A 125 8.62 -25.30 -3.79
CA ALA A 125 9.44 -25.88 -2.73
C ALA A 125 10.89 -26.17 -3.20
N LEU A 126 11.07 -26.66 -4.42
CA LEU A 126 12.41 -26.88 -4.99
C LEU A 126 13.13 -25.56 -5.23
N LYS A 127 12.43 -24.54 -5.74
CA LYS A 127 13.00 -23.21 -5.93
C LYS A 127 13.44 -22.61 -4.60
N ILE A 128 12.60 -22.68 -3.58
CA ILE A 128 12.93 -22.21 -2.22
C ILE A 128 14.15 -22.94 -1.68
N GLY A 129 14.18 -24.30 -1.74
CA GLY A 129 15.31 -25.09 -1.28
C GLY A 129 16.61 -24.74 -2.00
N TRP A 130 16.56 -24.53 -3.30
CA TRP A 130 17.71 -24.07 -4.09
C TRP A 130 18.20 -22.69 -3.66
N ARG A 131 17.30 -21.70 -3.48
CA ARG A 131 17.67 -20.36 -3.03
C ARG A 131 18.30 -20.37 -1.63
N LEU A 132 17.78 -21.19 -0.72
CA LEU A 132 18.34 -21.35 0.61
C LEU A 132 19.73 -22.00 0.57
N LEU A 133 19.94 -22.99 -0.29
CA LEU A 133 21.27 -23.59 -0.51
C LEU A 133 22.25 -22.56 -1.07
N GLN A 134 21.88 -21.79 -2.09
CA GLN A 134 22.72 -20.70 -2.63
C GLN A 134 23.12 -19.71 -1.53
N LYS A 135 22.15 -19.29 -0.68
CA LYS A 135 22.41 -18.40 0.46
C LYS A 135 23.38 -19.04 1.46
N LYS A 136 23.22 -20.33 1.77
CA LYS A 136 24.15 -21.06 2.65
C LYS A 136 25.58 -21.15 2.09
N LEU A 137 25.73 -21.19 0.78
CA LEU A 137 27.02 -21.19 0.09
C LEU A 137 27.63 -19.78 -0.07
N GLY A 138 27.03 -18.74 0.52
CA GLY A 138 27.52 -17.37 0.46
C GLY A 138 27.23 -16.64 -0.86
N MET A 139 26.38 -17.23 -1.74
CA MET A 139 26.00 -16.56 -2.99
C MET A 139 24.85 -15.57 -2.74
N ARG A 140 24.79 -14.50 -3.55
CA ARG A 140 23.62 -13.63 -3.59
C ARG A 140 22.41 -14.44 -4.06
N ALA A 141 21.45 -14.65 -3.21
CA ALA A 141 20.22 -15.36 -3.54
C ALA A 141 19.00 -14.56 -3.07
N LEU A 142 18.12 -14.24 -4.00
CA LEU A 142 16.84 -13.61 -3.74
C LEU A 142 15.78 -14.70 -3.63
N LEU A 143 14.94 -14.64 -2.60
CA LEU A 143 13.83 -15.58 -2.44
C LEU A 143 12.63 -15.10 -3.29
N ASP A 144 12.78 -15.19 -4.59
CA ASP A 144 11.94 -14.68 -5.66
C ASP A 144 10.78 -15.65 -6.01
N VAL A 145 9.86 -15.82 -5.08
CA VAL A 145 8.78 -16.82 -5.19
C VAL A 145 7.36 -16.24 -5.10
N ILE A 146 7.22 -14.92 -4.95
CA ILE A 146 5.92 -14.27 -4.91
C ILE A 146 5.52 -13.72 -6.28
N SER A 147 4.20 -13.62 -6.48
CA SER A 147 3.64 -13.01 -7.68
C SER A 147 3.65 -11.48 -7.58
N THR A 148 3.81 -10.82 -8.72
CA THR A 148 3.54 -9.40 -8.90
C THR A 148 2.11 -9.13 -9.38
N ASP A 149 1.32 -10.18 -9.62
CA ASP A 149 -0.07 -10.07 -10.06
C ASP A 149 -0.98 -9.60 -8.91
N PRO A 150 -1.53 -8.38 -8.97
CA PRO A 150 -2.38 -7.81 -7.93
C PRO A 150 -3.77 -8.45 -7.86
N SER A 151 -4.20 -9.17 -8.90
CA SER A 151 -5.55 -9.75 -8.98
C SER A 151 -5.82 -10.85 -7.95
N MET A 152 -4.77 -11.40 -7.33
CA MET A 152 -4.89 -12.40 -6.27
C MET A 152 -5.36 -11.81 -4.93
N VAL A 153 -5.23 -10.51 -4.74
CA VAL A 153 -5.68 -9.81 -3.52
C VAL A 153 -7.20 -9.64 -3.57
N ARG A 154 -7.90 -10.22 -2.59
CA ARG A 154 -9.37 -10.23 -2.51
C ARG A 154 -9.93 -9.33 -1.43
N GLY A 155 -9.10 -8.82 -0.55
CA GLY A 155 -9.45 -7.90 0.53
C GLY A 155 -8.43 -6.78 0.59
N SER A 156 -8.87 -5.60 0.99
CA SER A 156 -8.02 -4.41 1.02
C SER A 156 -8.45 -3.48 2.15
N HIS A 157 -7.69 -2.43 2.41
CA HIS A 157 -7.91 -1.44 3.46
C HIS A 157 -7.54 -0.03 2.98
N GLY A 158 -7.66 0.97 3.85
CA GLY A 158 -7.30 2.37 3.56
C GLY A 158 -8.51 3.27 3.28
N ARG A 159 -9.71 2.69 3.12
CA ARG A 159 -10.96 3.40 2.89
C ARG A 159 -11.91 3.22 4.06
N LEU A 160 -12.65 4.27 4.43
CA LEU A 160 -13.74 4.13 5.37
C LEU A 160 -14.86 3.27 4.77
N PRO A 161 -15.48 2.37 5.55
CA PRO A 161 -16.57 1.55 5.07
C PRO A 161 -17.77 2.42 4.66
N SER A 162 -18.44 2.05 3.58
CA SER A 162 -19.62 2.78 3.08
C SER A 162 -20.87 2.59 3.95
N ARG A 163 -20.87 1.55 4.79
CA ARG A 163 -21.94 1.22 5.73
C ARG A 163 -21.34 0.69 7.03
N PRO A 164 -21.92 0.99 8.20
CA PRO A 164 -21.42 0.52 9.50
C PRO A 164 -21.22 -1.00 9.58
N GLU A 165 -22.08 -1.77 8.91
CA GLU A 165 -22.02 -3.25 8.91
C GLU A 165 -20.77 -3.81 8.21
N LEU A 166 -20.10 -2.99 7.39
CA LEU A 166 -18.84 -3.32 6.71
C LEU A 166 -17.62 -2.83 7.50
N GLY A 167 -17.86 -2.17 8.63
CA GLY A 167 -16.81 -1.64 9.50
C GLY A 167 -16.13 -2.71 10.34
N PRO A 168 -15.07 -2.34 11.05
CA PRO A 168 -14.41 -3.22 12.00
C PRO A 168 -15.33 -3.60 13.14
N VAL A 169 -15.14 -4.78 13.70
CA VAL A 169 -15.92 -5.31 14.82
C VAL A 169 -15.03 -5.41 16.05
N MET A 170 -15.52 -4.86 17.17
CA MET A 170 -14.88 -5.06 18.47
C MET A 170 -15.67 -6.11 19.26
N VAL A 171 -14.99 -7.19 19.63
CA VAL A 171 -15.52 -8.24 20.52
C VAL A 171 -14.89 -8.08 21.89
N ARG A 172 -15.69 -8.07 22.93
CA ARG A 172 -15.26 -7.87 24.33
C ARG A 172 -16.01 -8.80 25.28
N SER A 173 -15.37 -9.17 26.38
CA SER A 173 -15.91 -10.04 27.43
C SER A 173 -16.63 -9.28 28.55
N TRP A 174 -16.70 -7.95 28.48
CA TRP A 174 -17.38 -7.09 29.46
C TRP A 174 -18.49 -6.28 28.80
N PRO A 175 -19.50 -5.87 29.59
CA PRO A 175 -20.61 -5.08 29.06
C PRO A 175 -20.12 -3.72 28.58
N SER A 176 -20.60 -3.28 27.43
CA SER A 176 -20.34 -1.95 26.92
C SER A 176 -21.41 -0.96 27.39
N ARG A 177 -20.97 0.25 27.68
CA ARG A 177 -21.85 1.40 27.88
C ARG A 177 -22.34 2.00 26.55
N LYS A 178 -21.61 1.72 25.44
CA LYS A 178 -21.90 2.24 24.09
C LYS A 178 -22.14 1.08 23.12
N PRO A 179 -23.17 1.11 22.29
CA PRO A 179 -23.41 0.08 21.28
C PRO A 179 -22.38 0.10 20.14
N SER A 180 -21.76 1.26 19.91
CA SER A 180 -20.73 1.51 18.91
C SER A 180 -19.74 2.53 19.47
N ILE A 181 -18.48 2.37 19.14
CA ILE A 181 -17.39 3.29 19.50
C ILE A 181 -16.54 3.58 18.27
N ASP A 182 -15.94 4.75 18.21
CA ASP A 182 -14.95 5.06 17.19
C ASP A 182 -13.64 4.30 17.46
N ALA A 183 -12.90 3.99 16.42
CA ALA A 183 -11.61 3.29 16.55
C ALA A 183 -10.61 4.06 17.44
N MET A 184 -10.69 5.38 17.48
CA MET A 184 -9.89 6.25 18.35
C MET A 184 -10.24 6.10 19.84
N ASP A 185 -11.48 5.74 20.16
CA ASP A 185 -11.94 5.58 21.54
C ASP A 185 -11.56 4.22 22.15
N VAL A 186 -11.11 3.25 21.34
CA VAL A 186 -10.71 1.90 21.82
C VAL A 186 -9.64 1.96 22.91
N HIS A 187 -8.67 2.87 22.76
CA HIS A 187 -7.63 3.08 23.76
C HIS A 187 -8.22 3.44 25.14
N ASP A 188 -9.15 4.37 25.17
CA ASP A 188 -9.75 4.87 26.41
C ASP A 188 -10.68 3.82 27.05
N GLU A 189 -11.42 3.06 26.23
CA GLU A 189 -12.21 1.91 26.69
C GLU A 189 -11.33 0.84 27.39
N ILE A 190 -10.14 0.58 26.86
CA ILE A 190 -9.19 -0.36 27.47
C ILE A 190 -8.62 0.20 28.79
N LEU A 191 -8.26 1.49 28.82
CA LEU A 191 -7.73 2.12 30.04
C LEU A 191 -8.77 2.19 31.16
N GLU A 192 -10.02 2.48 30.84
CA GLU A 192 -11.13 2.47 31.82
C GLU A 192 -11.27 1.08 32.45
N LEU A 193 -11.26 0.03 31.63
CA LEU A 193 -11.36 -1.35 32.12
C LEU A 193 -10.21 -1.72 33.08
N LEU A 194 -8.97 -1.33 32.75
CA LEU A 194 -7.81 -1.62 33.57
C LEU A 194 -7.88 -0.91 34.93
N ARG A 195 -8.48 0.28 35.00
CA ARG A 195 -8.67 1.05 36.23
C ARG A 195 -9.83 0.52 37.09
N GLU A 196 -10.87 -0.06 36.48
CA GLU A 196 -11.97 -0.67 37.21
C GLU A 196 -11.63 -2.06 37.79
N GLY A 197 -10.52 -2.67 37.35
CA GLY A 197 -10.02 -3.97 37.82
C GLY A 197 -9.01 -3.89 38.97
N GLU A 198 -8.65 -2.68 39.43
CA GLU A 198 -7.87 -2.43 40.64
C GLU A 198 -8.82 -2.13 41.82
#